data_b0523a53a77dc041edcc85c118e971ea
#
_entry.id   b0523a53a77dc041edcc85c118e971ea
#
_cell.length_a   1.000
_cell.length_b   1.000
_cell.length_c   1.000
_cell.angle_alpha   90.00
_cell.angle_beta   90.00
_cell.angle_gamma   90.00
#
_symmetry.space_group_name_H-M   'P 1'
#
loop_
_entity.id
_entity.type
_entity.pdbx_description
1 polymer ?
#
loop_
_entity_poly.entity_id
_entity_poly.type
_entity_poly.pdbx_seq_one_letter_code
_entity_poly.pdbx_strand_id
1 'polypeptide(L)'
;MSEKLSNHVVVIMAGGLGKRMKTDLPKVLHQINGKPMLAKIILESIKIKPKKILIVVGKYRPIIESTMEQHVDSQLLNTYVKYIDQKEALGTGNAIQSCYSEFLNYIQDNVLILSGDVPLIQSKTMLEMLKNVKKIRLMVTELENPTGYGRIVEFVERNQTKFDKIVEEKDCNERQKSIRKINCGIYSFQISILHKYIYFIRNNNSQKEYYLTDIFEIVKNGEYVDIEMLEIPKEQQKEIMGVNTPEQLKELEKMEQLGTTFDSFMYQKDPDHSTNHAPI
;
A
#
# COMPACT_ATOMS: atom_id res chain seq x y z
N MET A 1 -28.25 5.77 11.43
CA MET A 1 -28.22 4.88 10.24
C MET A 1 -26.87 4.23 10.21
N SER A 2 -26.76 2.89 10.30
CA SER A 2 -25.47 2.21 10.10
C SER A 2 -25.03 2.45 8.66
N GLU A 3 -23.94 3.16 8.45
CA GLU A 3 -23.36 3.34 7.13
C GLU A 3 -23.04 1.96 6.56
N LYS A 4 -23.76 1.58 5.52
CA LYS A 4 -23.59 0.29 4.85
C LYS A 4 -22.28 0.33 4.11
N LEU A 5 -21.27 -0.42 4.57
CA LEU A 5 -20.03 -0.60 3.83
C LEU A 5 -20.37 -1.21 2.46
N SER A 6 -19.80 -0.65 1.40
CA SER A 6 -19.95 -1.24 0.06
C SER A 6 -19.34 -2.64 0.02
N ASN A 7 -19.91 -3.54 -0.78
CA ASN A 7 -19.27 -4.82 -1.06
C ASN A 7 -17.86 -4.59 -1.60
N HIS A 8 -16.89 -5.36 -1.14
CA HIS A 8 -15.49 -5.15 -1.50
C HIS A 8 -14.67 -6.45 -1.53
N VAL A 9 -13.59 -6.41 -2.27
CA VAL A 9 -12.50 -7.37 -2.26
C VAL A 9 -11.22 -6.67 -1.81
N VAL A 10 -10.26 -7.45 -1.32
CA VAL A 10 -8.92 -6.95 -0.98
C VAL A 10 -7.93 -7.58 -1.95
N VAL A 11 -6.99 -6.80 -2.47
CA VAL A 11 -5.83 -7.31 -3.22
C VAL A 11 -4.58 -7.03 -2.39
N ILE A 12 -3.76 -8.05 -2.17
CA ILE A 12 -2.46 -7.91 -1.50
C ILE A 12 -1.36 -8.25 -2.50
N MET A 13 -0.52 -7.28 -2.83
CA MET A 13 0.62 -7.48 -3.73
C MET A 13 1.78 -8.12 -2.97
N ALA A 14 2.02 -9.42 -3.20
CA ALA A 14 3.02 -10.23 -2.51
C ALA A 14 4.06 -10.86 -3.45
N GLY A 15 4.10 -10.51 -4.74
CA GLY A 15 4.99 -11.09 -5.75
C GLY A 15 6.41 -10.52 -5.79
N GLY A 16 6.71 -9.49 -4.99
CA GLY A 16 8.00 -8.79 -4.99
C GLY A 16 9.19 -9.67 -4.57
N LEU A 17 10.33 -9.51 -5.26
CA LEU A 17 11.54 -10.33 -5.05
C LEU A 17 12.29 -10.01 -3.74
N GLY A 18 12.08 -8.83 -3.14
CA GLY A 18 12.68 -8.46 -1.85
C GLY A 18 14.22 -8.45 -1.80
N LYS A 19 14.92 -8.18 -2.91
CA LYS A 19 16.40 -8.25 -3.03
C LYS A 19 17.17 -7.53 -1.91
N ARG A 20 16.60 -6.45 -1.37
CA ARG A 20 17.22 -5.63 -0.30
C ARG A 20 17.19 -6.31 1.08
N MET A 21 16.39 -7.37 1.27
CA MET A 21 16.34 -8.14 2.52
C MET A 21 17.57 -9.04 2.73
N LYS A 22 18.38 -9.25 1.67
CA LYS A 22 19.62 -10.04 1.70
C LYS A 22 19.43 -11.49 2.21
N THR A 23 18.28 -12.10 1.92
CA THR A 23 17.92 -13.47 2.28
C THR A 23 17.21 -14.13 1.10
N ASP A 24 17.15 -15.46 1.09
CA ASP A 24 16.40 -16.26 0.11
C ASP A 24 14.90 -16.33 0.45
N LEU A 25 14.52 -15.92 1.66
CA LEU A 25 13.14 -15.90 2.10
C LEU A 25 12.39 -14.75 1.38
N PRO A 26 11.21 -15.01 0.78
CA PRO A 26 10.37 -13.96 0.23
C PRO A 26 10.12 -12.85 1.25
N LYS A 27 10.22 -11.59 0.82
CA LYS A 27 10.11 -10.42 1.72
C LYS A 27 8.89 -10.50 2.65
N VAL A 28 7.74 -10.88 2.10
CA VAL A 28 6.46 -10.92 2.81
C VAL A 28 6.36 -12.01 3.89
N LEU A 29 7.32 -12.95 3.92
CA LEU A 29 7.39 -14.03 4.90
C LEU A 29 8.31 -13.71 6.09
N HIS A 30 9.05 -12.61 6.05
CA HIS A 30 9.78 -12.16 7.23
C HIS A 30 8.81 -11.84 8.37
N GLN A 31 9.22 -12.20 9.59
CA GLN A 31 8.35 -12.13 10.75
C GLN A 31 8.52 -10.82 11.51
N ILE A 32 7.43 -10.31 12.03
CA ILE A 32 7.36 -9.25 13.04
C ILE A 32 6.67 -9.84 14.27
N ASN A 33 7.37 -9.86 15.39
CA ASN A 33 6.88 -10.46 16.63
C ASN A 33 6.36 -11.89 16.44
N GLY A 34 7.14 -12.73 15.72
CA GLY A 34 6.83 -14.15 15.52
C GLY A 34 5.76 -14.46 14.48
N LYS A 35 5.24 -13.45 13.74
CA LYS A 35 4.23 -13.68 12.72
C LYS A 35 4.68 -13.11 11.36
N PRO A 36 4.59 -13.87 10.24
CA PRO A 36 4.91 -13.38 8.91
C PRO A 36 4.12 -12.10 8.57
N MET A 37 4.78 -11.15 7.91
CA MET A 37 4.14 -9.88 7.52
C MET A 37 2.84 -10.10 6.74
N LEU A 38 2.85 -11.01 5.77
CA LEU A 38 1.67 -11.34 4.98
C LEU A 38 0.54 -11.91 5.83
N ALA A 39 0.84 -12.78 6.80
CA ALA A 39 -0.18 -13.34 7.69
C ALA A 39 -0.85 -12.25 8.55
N LYS A 40 -0.09 -11.24 9.01
CA LYS A 40 -0.65 -10.08 9.74
C LYS A 40 -1.65 -9.32 8.86
N ILE A 41 -1.29 -9.02 7.62
CA ILE A 41 -2.16 -8.28 6.67
C ILE A 41 -3.42 -9.09 6.35
N ILE A 42 -3.30 -10.39 6.10
CA ILE A 42 -4.45 -11.28 5.85
C ILE A 42 -5.43 -11.25 7.04
N LEU A 43 -4.91 -11.44 8.26
CA LEU A 43 -5.75 -11.46 9.46
C LEU A 43 -6.45 -10.11 9.72
N GLU A 44 -5.79 -8.98 9.49
CA GLU A 44 -6.42 -7.66 9.56
C GLU A 44 -7.47 -7.48 8.45
N SER A 45 -7.18 -7.95 7.23
CA SER A 45 -8.11 -7.89 6.10
C SER A 45 -9.39 -8.73 6.34
N ILE A 46 -9.29 -9.88 7.01
CA ILE A 46 -10.46 -10.72 7.33
C ILE A 46 -11.43 -9.98 8.27
N LYS A 47 -10.94 -9.13 9.17
CA LYS A 47 -11.79 -8.37 10.10
C LYS A 47 -12.78 -7.44 9.41
N ILE A 48 -12.45 -6.95 8.22
CA ILE A 48 -13.35 -6.11 7.42
C ILE A 48 -14.36 -6.91 6.59
N LYS A 49 -14.33 -8.26 6.67
CA LYS A 49 -15.25 -9.19 6.00
C LYS A 49 -15.35 -8.98 4.48
N PRO A 50 -14.24 -9.02 3.74
CA PRO A 50 -14.26 -8.90 2.29
C PRO A 50 -14.91 -10.11 1.64
N LYS A 51 -15.44 -9.95 0.41
CA LYS A 51 -15.90 -11.10 -0.39
C LYS A 51 -14.76 -12.07 -0.71
N LYS A 52 -13.57 -11.53 -0.99
CA LYS A 52 -12.36 -12.30 -1.25
C LYS A 52 -11.11 -11.46 -0.97
N ILE A 53 -10.03 -12.11 -0.62
CA ILE A 53 -8.67 -11.57 -0.54
C ILE A 53 -7.87 -12.21 -1.65
N LEU A 54 -7.49 -11.44 -2.67
CA LEU A 54 -6.67 -11.88 -3.79
C LEU A 54 -5.21 -11.60 -3.45
N ILE A 55 -4.40 -12.64 -3.29
CA ILE A 55 -2.98 -12.50 -2.98
C ILE A 55 -2.21 -12.70 -4.28
N VAL A 56 -1.62 -11.62 -4.79
CA VAL A 56 -0.80 -11.67 -6.00
C VAL A 56 0.58 -12.19 -5.64
N VAL A 57 0.93 -13.36 -6.15
CA VAL A 57 2.20 -14.06 -5.87
C VAL A 57 2.97 -14.28 -7.17
N GLY A 58 4.30 -14.41 -7.06
CA GLY A 58 5.17 -14.78 -8.15
C GLY A 58 5.74 -16.19 -7.97
N LYS A 59 6.98 -16.39 -8.40
CA LYS A 59 7.69 -17.69 -8.34
C LYS A 59 7.77 -18.33 -6.95
N TYR A 60 7.52 -17.57 -5.89
CA TYR A 60 7.55 -18.04 -4.50
C TYR A 60 6.20 -18.53 -3.99
N ARG A 61 5.21 -18.68 -4.86
CA ARG A 61 3.87 -19.16 -4.49
C ARG A 61 3.87 -20.37 -3.56
N PRO A 62 4.58 -21.47 -3.86
CA PRO A 62 4.51 -22.68 -3.01
C PRO A 62 4.93 -22.44 -1.56
N ILE A 63 6.02 -21.69 -1.35
CA ILE A 63 6.48 -21.39 0.01
C ILE A 63 5.57 -20.39 0.72
N ILE A 64 4.97 -19.44 -0.01
CA ILE A 64 4.01 -18.49 0.56
C ILE A 64 2.76 -19.23 1.02
N GLU A 65 2.16 -20.07 0.17
CA GLU A 65 0.98 -20.88 0.52
C GLU A 65 1.23 -21.75 1.75
N SER A 66 2.28 -22.56 1.73
CA SER A 66 2.61 -23.46 2.85
C SER A 66 2.90 -22.71 4.16
N THR A 67 3.51 -21.52 4.09
CA THR A 67 3.73 -20.69 5.27
C THR A 67 2.40 -20.11 5.79
N MET A 68 1.51 -19.67 4.93
CA MET A 68 0.21 -19.13 5.36
C MET A 68 -0.65 -20.20 6.03
N GLU A 69 -0.61 -21.46 5.56
CA GLU A 69 -1.29 -22.61 6.18
C GLU A 69 -0.80 -22.88 7.63
N GLN A 70 0.43 -22.50 7.96
CA GLN A 70 0.98 -22.63 9.32
C GLN A 70 0.59 -21.49 10.26
N HIS A 71 0.21 -20.32 9.72
CA HIS A 71 0.00 -19.10 10.50
C HIS A 71 -1.42 -18.55 10.47
N VAL A 72 -2.27 -19.05 9.59
CA VAL A 72 -3.68 -18.62 9.44
C VAL A 72 -4.55 -19.87 9.42
N ASP A 73 -5.66 -19.83 10.11
CA ASP A 73 -6.63 -20.93 10.16
C ASP A 73 -7.05 -21.35 8.75
N SER A 74 -7.05 -22.67 8.50
CA SER A 74 -7.33 -23.25 7.18
C SER A 74 -8.75 -22.93 6.69
N GLN A 75 -9.73 -22.84 7.56
CA GLN A 75 -11.11 -22.49 7.19
C GLN A 75 -11.17 -21.03 6.74
N LEU A 76 -10.43 -20.12 7.41
CA LEU A 76 -10.33 -18.71 7.00
C LEU A 76 -9.61 -18.58 5.65
N LEU A 77 -8.51 -19.30 5.44
CA LEU A 77 -7.82 -19.31 4.14
C LEU A 77 -8.75 -19.78 3.03
N ASN A 78 -9.43 -20.90 3.19
CA ASN A 78 -10.34 -21.46 2.18
C ASN A 78 -11.52 -20.51 1.88
N THR A 79 -12.03 -19.85 2.90
CA THR A 79 -13.17 -18.94 2.77
C THR A 79 -12.76 -17.64 2.06
N TYR A 80 -11.68 -17.02 2.49
CA TYR A 80 -11.36 -15.65 2.09
C TYR A 80 -10.27 -15.55 1.04
N VAL A 81 -9.26 -16.44 1.03
CA VAL A 81 -8.05 -16.25 0.22
C VAL A 81 -8.16 -16.93 -1.14
N LYS A 82 -7.64 -16.25 -2.16
CA LYS A 82 -7.35 -16.80 -3.49
C LYS A 82 -5.99 -16.26 -3.95
N TYR A 83 -5.10 -17.16 -4.31
CA TYR A 83 -3.80 -16.78 -4.87
C TYR A 83 -3.89 -16.54 -6.37
N ILE A 84 -3.27 -15.46 -6.83
CA ILE A 84 -3.22 -15.05 -8.24
C ILE A 84 -1.76 -15.03 -8.67
N ASP A 85 -1.46 -15.72 -9.77
CA ASP A 85 -0.08 -15.80 -10.27
C ASP A 85 0.29 -14.57 -11.10
N GLN A 86 1.30 -13.83 -10.64
CA GLN A 86 2.03 -12.86 -11.44
C GLN A 86 3.17 -13.60 -12.16
N LYS A 87 3.02 -13.86 -13.45
CA LYS A 87 3.99 -14.65 -14.22
C LYS A 87 5.38 -14.02 -14.24
N GLU A 88 5.44 -12.71 -14.41
CA GLU A 88 6.67 -11.92 -14.45
C GLU A 88 6.54 -10.71 -13.53
N ALA A 89 7.60 -10.43 -12.76
CA ALA A 89 7.63 -9.29 -11.83
C ALA A 89 7.95 -7.98 -12.58
N LEU A 90 7.00 -7.48 -13.35
CA LEU A 90 7.14 -6.29 -14.20
C LEU A 90 6.60 -5.01 -13.55
N GLY A 91 6.44 -4.98 -12.23
CA GLY A 91 5.98 -3.83 -11.48
C GLY A 91 4.61 -4.00 -10.86
N THR A 92 4.17 -3.00 -10.07
CA THR A 92 2.93 -3.02 -9.30
C THR A 92 1.67 -2.98 -10.17
N GLY A 93 1.70 -2.26 -11.28
CA GLY A 93 0.62 -2.26 -12.26
C GLY A 93 0.43 -3.64 -12.89
N ASN A 94 1.53 -4.33 -13.23
CA ASN A 94 1.48 -5.69 -13.75
C ASN A 94 0.94 -6.70 -12.72
N ALA A 95 1.23 -6.51 -11.44
CA ALA A 95 0.63 -7.32 -10.37
C ALA A 95 -0.90 -7.21 -10.38
N ILE A 96 -1.44 -6.00 -10.52
CA ILE A 96 -2.89 -5.79 -10.59
C ILE A 96 -3.48 -6.26 -11.92
N GLN A 97 -2.77 -6.13 -13.03
CA GLN A 97 -3.18 -6.72 -14.31
C GLN A 97 -3.37 -8.24 -14.21
N SER A 98 -2.61 -8.94 -13.36
CA SER A 98 -2.79 -10.38 -13.12
C SER A 98 -4.14 -10.73 -12.51
N CYS A 99 -4.81 -9.78 -11.84
CA CYS A 99 -6.15 -9.96 -11.29
C CYS A 99 -7.28 -9.67 -12.30
N TYR A 100 -6.98 -9.28 -13.53
CA TYR A 100 -7.94 -8.75 -14.49
C TYR A 100 -9.15 -9.66 -14.73
N SER A 101 -8.92 -10.95 -14.99
CA SER A 101 -9.99 -11.91 -15.20
C SER A 101 -10.80 -12.17 -13.94
N GLU A 102 -10.17 -12.16 -12.78
CA GLU A 102 -10.83 -12.37 -11.49
C GLU A 102 -11.72 -11.18 -11.12
N PHE A 103 -11.36 -9.97 -11.50
CA PHE A 103 -12.18 -8.77 -11.26
C PHE A 103 -13.57 -8.82 -11.91
N LEU A 104 -13.76 -9.60 -12.97
CA LEU A 104 -15.07 -9.78 -13.58
C LEU A 104 -16.11 -10.38 -12.62
N ASN A 105 -15.67 -11.22 -11.67
CA ASN A 105 -16.55 -11.81 -10.66
C ASN A 105 -17.04 -10.77 -9.62
N TYR A 106 -16.40 -9.58 -9.58
CA TYR A 106 -16.63 -8.53 -8.60
C TYR A 106 -16.80 -7.15 -9.24
N ILE A 107 -17.18 -7.07 -10.51
CA ILE A 107 -17.14 -5.85 -11.32
C ILE A 107 -17.96 -4.68 -10.74
N GLN A 108 -18.97 -4.97 -9.92
CA GLN A 108 -19.81 -3.98 -9.24
C GLN A 108 -19.35 -3.62 -7.83
N ASP A 109 -18.26 -4.23 -7.37
CA ASP A 109 -17.73 -4.04 -6.03
C ASP A 109 -16.58 -3.03 -6.03
N ASN A 110 -16.11 -2.67 -4.84
CA ASN A 110 -14.87 -1.93 -4.66
C ASN A 110 -13.71 -2.88 -4.41
N VAL A 111 -12.50 -2.46 -4.73
CA VAL A 111 -11.27 -3.14 -4.35
C VAL A 111 -10.41 -2.25 -3.46
N LEU A 112 -9.91 -2.82 -2.36
CA LEU A 112 -8.83 -2.24 -1.56
C LEU A 112 -7.52 -2.92 -1.95
N ILE A 113 -6.55 -2.14 -2.42
CA ILE A 113 -5.23 -2.63 -2.82
C ILE A 113 -4.23 -2.29 -1.73
N LEU A 114 -3.54 -3.32 -1.25
CA LEU A 114 -2.53 -3.26 -0.20
C LEU A 114 -1.19 -3.80 -0.70
N SER A 115 -0.11 -3.31 -0.12
CA SER A 115 1.22 -3.89 -0.33
C SER A 115 1.52 -4.94 0.74
N GLY A 116 2.07 -6.09 0.33
CA GLY A 116 2.41 -7.20 1.23
C GLY A 116 3.57 -6.92 2.20
N ASP A 117 4.18 -5.76 2.10
CA ASP A 117 5.26 -5.29 2.96
C ASP A 117 4.86 -4.17 3.93
N VAL A 118 3.58 -3.88 4.06
CA VAL A 118 3.01 -2.91 5.01
C VAL A 118 2.23 -3.65 6.11
N PRO A 119 2.93 -4.31 7.05
CA PRO A 119 2.35 -5.33 7.94
C PRO A 119 1.53 -4.78 9.11
N LEU A 120 1.63 -3.48 9.41
CA LEU A 120 0.94 -2.87 10.55
C LEU A 120 -0.36 -2.17 10.19
N ILE A 121 -0.80 -2.27 8.95
CA ILE A 121 -2.09 -1.71 8.50
C ILE A 121 -3.23 -2.27 9.35
N GLN A 122 -4.12 -1.41 9.83
CA GLN A 122 -5.22 -1.79 10.70
C GLN A 122 -6.55 -1.88 9.94
N SER A 123 -7.41 -2.78 10.38
CA SER A 123 -8.75 -2.94 9.80
C SER A 123 -9.59 -1.65 9.85
N LYS A 124 -9.42 -0.83 10.89
CA LYS A 124 -10.07 0.49 11.00
C LYS A 124 -9.66 1.40 9.82
N THR A 125 -8.37 1.49 9.53
CA THR A 125 -7.83 2.30 8.43
C THR A 125 -8.28 1.77 7.07
N MET A 126 -8.35 0.44 6.91
CA MET A 126 -8.92 -0.20 5.72
C MET A 126 -10.38 0.18 5.50
N LEU A 127 -11.19 0.22 6.58
CA LEU A 127 -12.60 0.62 6.52
C LEU A 127 -12.76 2.09 6.11
N GLU A 128 -11.92 2.99 6.61
CA GLU A 128 -11.93 4.40 6.20
C GLU A 128 -11.59 4.54 4.70
N MET A 129 -10.68 3.73 4.19
CA MET A 129 -10.37 3.70 2.75
C MET A 129 -11.55 3.25 1.88
N LEU A 130 -12.44 2.40 2.41
CA LEU A 130 -13.60 1.84 1.70
C LEU A 130 -14.89 2.63 1.91
N LYS A 131 -14.93 3.51 2.90
CA LYS A 131 -16.13 4.24 3.29
C LYS A 131 -16.50 5.29 2.25
N ASN A 132 -17.68 5.16 1.65
CA ASN A 132 -18.24 6.14 0.72
C ASN A 132 -17.31 6.51 -0.46
N VAL A 133 -16.48 5.58 -0.94
CA VAL A 133 -15.62 5.79 -2.11
C VAL A 133 -16.48 6.07 -3.33
N LYS A 134 -16.27 7.22 -3.98
CA LYS A 134 -17.02 7.57 -5.20
C LYS A 134 -16.54 6.78 -6.41
N LYS A 135 -15.25 6.88 -6.74
CA LYS A 135 -14.64 6.12 -7.86
C LYS A 135 -13.27 5.59 -7.52
N ILE A 136 -12.41 6.47 -6.96
CA ILE A 136 -11.01 6.18 -6.69
C ILE A 136 -10.54 7.01 -5.51
N ARG A 137 -9.84 6.38 -4.60
CA ARG A 137 -9.23 7.02 -3.42
C ARG A 137 -7.84 6.49 -3.21
N LEU A 138 -6.91 7.38 -2.86
CA LEU A 138 -5.57 7.03 -2.41
C LEU A 138 -5.31 7.54 -1.00
N MET A 139 -4.49 6.81 -0.26
CA MET A 139 -4.01 7.23 1.05
C MET A 139 -2.73 8.03 0.90
N VAL A 140 -2.70 9.18 1.59
CA VAL A 140 -1.55 10.09 1.59
C VAL A 140 -1.15 10.44 3.02
N THR A 141 0.07 10.91 3.20
CA THR A 141 0.53 11.53 4.45
C THR A 141 1.70 12.47 4.16
N GLU A 142 2.09 13.28 5.14
CA GLU A 142 3.30 14.08 5.07
C GLU A 142 4.39 13.47 5.95
N LEU A 143 5.59 13.28 5.37
CA LEU A 143 6.77 12.81 6.10
C LEU A 143 7.86 13.89 6.09
N GLU A 144 8.62 13.99 7.18
CA GLU A 144 9.81 14.86 7.23
C GLU A 144 10.87 14.40 6.24
N ASN A 145 11.09 13.10 6.18
CA ASN A 145 11.96 12.47 5.18
C ASN A 145 11.13 11.60 4.24
N PRO A 146 10.74 12.10 3.05
CA PRO A 146 9.91 11.37 2.09
C PRO A 146 10.72 10.42 1.20
N THR A 147 12.02 10.26 1.41
CA THR A 147 12.90 9.44 0.56
C THR A 147 12.38 8.01 0.42
N GLY A 148 12.32 7.53 -0.82
CA GLY A 148 11.88 6.16 -1.16
C GLY A 148 10.38 6.01 -1.42
N TYR A 149 9.58 7.07 -1.22
CA TYR A 149 8.15 7.06 -1.51
C TYR A 149 7.83 7.84 -2.80
N GLY A 150 6.73 7.51 -3.45
CA GLY A 150 6.15 8.33 -4.51
C GLY A 150 5.65 9.67 -3.94
N ARG A 151 5.84 10.75 -4.70
CA ARG A 151 5.41 12.10 -4.30
C ARG A 151 4.05 12.42 -4.87
N ILE A 152 3.21 13.05 -4.05
CA ILE A 152 1.92 13.59 -4.49
C ILE A 152 2.15 14.98 -5.06
N VAL A 153 1.95 15.12 -6.35
CA VAL A 153 1.94 16.43 -7.01
C VAL A 153 0.51 16.96 -6.97
N GLU A 154 0.37 18.20 -6.55
CA GLU A 154 -0.90 18.89 -6.42
C GLU A 154 -0.89 20.21 -7.20
N PHE A 155 -2.08 20.69 -7.56
CA PHE A 155 -2.27 22.01 -8.14
C PHE A 155 -3.45 22.72 -7.46
N VAL A 156 -3.50 24.04 -7.60
CA VAL A 156 -4.59 24.85 -7.04
C VAL A 156 -5.54 25.27 -8.15
N GLU A 157 -6.81 24.90 -8.00
CA GLU A 157 -7.89 25.33 -8.88
C GLU A 157 -9.04 25.91 -8.04
N ARG A 158 -9.47 27.16 -8.35
CA ARG A 158 -10.56 27.84 -7.63
C ARG A 158 -10.42 27.80 -6.10
N ASN A 159 -9.21 28.08 -5.61
CA ASN A 159 -8.83 28.04 -4.18
C ASN A 159 -8.96 26.66 -3.51
N GLN A 160 -8.97 25.59 -4.29
CA GLN A 160 -8.94 24.23 -3.80
C GLN A 160 -7.69 23.52 -4.28
N THR A 161 -7.00 22.84 -3.36
CA THR A 161 -5.87 21.98 -3.70
C THR A 161 -6.41 20.66 -4.25
N LYS A 162 -5.97 20.30 -5.43
CA LYS A 162 -6.39 19.10 -6.14
C LYS A 162 -5.21 18.22 -6.48
N PHE A 163 -5.45 16.92 -6.54
CA PHE A 163 -4.50 15.93 -7.01
C PHE A 163 -4.15 16.16 -8.49
N ASP A 164 -2.86 16.16 -8.80
CA ASP A 164 -2.37 16.15 -10.19
C ASP A 164 -1.93 14.75 -10.58
N LYS A 165 -0.86 14.26 -9.99
CA LYS A 165 -0.26 12.94 -10.26
C LYS A 165 0.60 12.45 -9.11
N ILE A 166 1.01 11.17 -9.20
CA ILE A 166 2.06 10.59 -8.37
C ILE A 166 3.34 10.52 -9.21
N VAL A 167 4.46 10.90 -8.63
CA VAL A 167 5.78 10.72 -9.24
C VAL A 167 6.61 9.82 -8.34
N GLU A 168 7.02 8.66 -8.87
CA GLU A 168 7.83 7.71 -8.12
C GLU A 168 9.22 8.29 -7.81
N GLU A 169 9.81 7.91 -6.65
CA GLU A 169 11.09 8.45 -6.17
C GLU A 169 12.17 8.56 -7.24
N LYS A 170 12.32 7.52 -8.06
CA LYS A 170 13.38 7.44 -9.08
C LYS A 170 13.14 8.31 -10.30
N ASP A 171 11.90 8.76 -10.50
CA ASP A 171 11.49 9.62 -11.60
C ASP A 171 11.32 11.09 -11.14
N CYS A 172 11.52 11.37 -9.83
CA CYS A 172 11.44 12.73 -9.29
C CYS A 172 12.62 13.59 -9.74
N ASN A 173 12.31 14.80 -10.23
CA ASN A 173 13.29 15.88 -10.31
C ASN A 173 13.57 16.50 -8.92
N GLU A 174 14.58 17.37 -8.79
CA GLU A 174 14.98 17.96 -7.49
C GLU A 174 13.84 18.71 -6.78
N ARG A 175 12.99 19.43 -7.53
CA ARG A 175 11.82 20.11 -6.96
C ARG A 175 10.78 19.10 -6.43
N GLN A 176 10.56 18.01 -7.14
CA GLN A 176 9.61 16.97 -6.72
C GLN A 176 10.13 16.20 -5.50
N LYS A 177 11.44 15.95 -5.40
CA LYS A 177 12.05 15.32 -4.21
C LYS A 177 11.81 16.10 -2.92
N SER A 178 11.67 17.43 -2.98
CA SER A 178 11.36 18.26 -1.81
C SER A 178 9.90 18.20 -1.34
N ILE A 179 9.00 17.59 -2.13
CA ILE A 179 7.60 17.40 -1.73
C ILE A 179 7.54 16.39 -0.58
N ARG A 180 6.91 16.79 0.53
CA ARG A 180 6.78 15.97 1.74
C ARG A 180 5.54 15.10 1.75
N LYS A 181 4.50 15.46 1.00
CA LYS A 181 3.28 14.66 0.83
C LYS A 181 3.57 13.46 -0.05
N ILE A 182 3.36 12.27 0.51
CA ILE A 182 3.73 10.99 -0.11
C ILE A 182 2.53 10.11 -0.40
N ASN A 183 2.70 9.22 -1.36
CA ASN A 183 1.84 8.10 -1.65
C ASN A 183 2.11 6.94 -0.68
N CYS A 184 1.09 6.55 0.11
CA CYS A 184 1.22 5.45 1.08
C CYS A 184 1.12 4.04 0.46
N GLY A 185 0.84 3.93 -0.84
CA GLY A 185 0.71 2.62 -1.50
C GLY A 185 -0.57 1.85 -1.17
N ILE A 186 -1.58 2.54 -0.63
CA ILE A 186 -2.89 1.97 -0.27
C ILE A 186 -3.96 2.69 -1.07
N TYR A 187 -4.78 1.91 -1.80
CA TYR A 187 -5.72 2.45 -2.77
C TYR A 187 -7.07 1.77 -2.68
N SER A 188 -8.14 2.52 -2.94
CA SER A 188 -9.47 1.97 -3.15
C SER A 188 -10.03 2.42 -4.50
N PHE A 189 -10.57 1.48 -5.27
CA PHE A 189 -11.18 1.71 -6.58
C PHE A 189 -12.55 1.06 -6.68
N GLN A 190 -13.44 1.64 -7.46
CA GLN A 190 -14.49 0.83 -8.10
C GLN A 190 -13.82 -0.12 -9.09
N ILE A 191 -14.10 -1.41 -8.99
CA ILE A 191 -13.46 -2.43 -9.84
C ILE A 191 -13.72 -2.17 -11.31
N SER A 192 -14.92 -1.71 -11.69
CA SER A 192 -15.26 -1.38 -13.06
C SER A 192 -14.33 -0.31 -13.67
N ILE A 193 -13.91 0.69 -12.87
CA ILE A 193 -12.96 1.71 -13.30
C ILE A 193 -11.56 1.12 -13.44
N LEU A 194 -11.09 0.41 -12.41
CA LEU A 194 -9.78 -0.23 -12.44
C LEU A 194 -9.69 -1.21 -13.63
N HIS A 195 -10.68 -2.06 -13.83
CA HIS A 195 -10.75 -3.02 -14.94
C HIS A 195 -10.70 -2.34 -16.31
N LYS A 196 -11.41 -1.20 -16.47
CA LYS A 196 -11.41 -0.44 -17.72
C LYS A 196 -10.05 0.12 -18.09
N TYR A 197 -9.27 0.60 -17.10
CA TYR A 197 -8.08 1.40 -17.36
C TYR A 197 -6.75 0.71 -17.07
N ILE A 198 -6.72 -0.43 -16.37
CA ILE A 198 -5.47 -1.06 -15.91
C ILE A 198 -4.49 -1.42 -17.03
N TYR A 199 -4.98 -1.74 -18.22
CA TYR A 199 -4.13 -2.05 -19.38
C TYR A 199 -3.65 -0.82 -20.16
N PHE A 200 -4.05 0.39 -19.76
CA PHE A 200 -3.50 1.62 -20.33
C PHE A 200 -2.18 2.02 -19.67
N ILE A 201 -1.83 1.45 -18.53
CA ILE A 201 -0.52 1.66 -17.88
C ILE A 201 0.60 1.24 -18.85
N ARG A 202 1.64 2.07 -18.92
CA ARG A 202 2.84 1.83 -19.72
C ARG A 202 4.06 1.72 -18.82
N ASN A 203 5.18 1.24 -19.36
CA ASN A 203 6.45 1.11 -18.64
C ASN A 203 7.50 2.14 -19.11
N ASN A 204 7.04 3.32 -19.52
CA ASN A 204 7.90 4.41 -20.02
C ASN A 204 8.46 5.25 -18.85
N ASN A 205 9.16 4.61 -17.92
CA ASN A 205 9.76 5.21 -16.73
C ASN A 205 11.20 4.72 -16.53
N SER A 206 11.90 5.26 -15.54
CA SER A 206 13.31 4.95 -15.27
C SER A 206 13.57 3.48 -14.97
N GLN A 207 12.60 2.77 -14.39
CA GLN A 207 12.73 1.36 -14.01
C GLN A 207 12.25 0.37 -15.08
N LYS A 208 11.59 0.85 -16.16
CA LYS A 208 10.93 0.02 -17.18
C LYS A 208 9.86 -0.92 -16.60
N GLU A 209 9.19 -0.47 -15.55
CA GLU A 209 8.14 -1.22 -14.84
C GLU A 209 6.76 -0.61 -15.09
N TYR A 210 5.71 -1.42 -15.03
CA TYR A 210 4.32 -0.95 -15.04
C TYR A 210 3.98 -0.44 -13.63
N TYR A 211 4.01 0.88 -13.43
CA TYR A 211 3.65 1.48 -12.16
C TYR A 211 2.14 1.57 -11.98
N LEU A 212 1.62 1.00 -10.89
CA LEU A 212 0.19 1.14 -10.59
C LEU A 212 -0.20 2.61 -10.38
N THR A 213 0.72 3.42 -9.91
CA THR A 213 0.53 4.85 -9.66
C THR A 213 0.18 5.66 -10.91
N ASP A 214 0.54 5.20 -12.10
CA ASP A 214 0.18 5.88 -13.36
C ASP A 214 -1.35 5.84 -13.62
N ILE A 215 -2.07 4.87 -13.02
CA ILE A 215 -3.51 4.71 -13.23
C ILE A 215 -4.31 5.92 -12.75
N PHE A 216 -3.83 6.64 -11.75
CA PHE A 216 -4.52 7.79 -11.19
C PHE A 216 -4.64 8.92 -12.23
N GLU A 217 -3.55 9.22 -12.92
CA GLU A 217 -3.54 10.20 -14.00
C GLU A 217 -4.39 9.73 -15.19
N ILE A 218 -4.28 8.45 -15.56
CA ILE A 218 -5.07 7.85 -16.65
C ILE A 218 -6.56 7.93 -16.36
N VAL A 219 -7.00 7.56 -15.15
CA VAL A 219 -8.42 7.61 -14.77
C VAL A 219 -8.90 9.05 -14.64
N LYS A 220 -8.12 9.93 -14.02
CA LYS A 220 -8.45 11.37 -13.92
C LYS A 220 -8.76 11.96 -15.30
N ASN A 221 -7.92 11.70 -16.28
CA ASN A 221 -8.06 12.23 -17.62
C ASN A 221 -9.18 11.53 -18.42
N GLY A 222 -9.39 10.22 -18.22
CA GLY A 222 -10.38 9.43 -18.93
C GLY A 222 -11.81 9.58 -18.41
N GLU A 223 -11.97 9.76 -17.10
CA GLU A 223 -13.28 9.86 -16.45
C GLU A 223 -13.63 11.30 -16.04
N TYR A 224 -12.70 12.25 -16.16
CA TYR A 224 -12.84 13.64 -15.70
C TYR A 224 -13.30 13.74 -14.24
N VAL A 225 -12.68 12.92 -13.37
CA VAL A 225 -13.01 12.85 -11.94
C VAL A 225 -11.88 13.35 -11.08
N ASP A 226 -12.26 13.93 -9.95
CA ASP A 226 -11.30 14.25 -8.89
C ASP A 226 -10.88 12.96 -8.17
N ILE A 227 -9.61 12.85 -7.87
CA ILE A 227 -9.05 11.76 -7.07
C ILE A 227 -9.23 12.12 -5.59
N GLU A 228 -9.90 11.25 -4.85
CA GLU A 228 -10.05 11.44 -3.41
C GLU A 228 -8.74 11.10 -2.69
N MET A 229 -8.18 12.05 -1.94
CA MET A 229 -7.03 11.83 -1.07
C MET A 229 -7.51 11.68 0.37
N LEU A 230 -7.22 10.53 0.98
CA LEU A 230 -7.44 10.30 2.41
C LEU A 230 -6.11 10.46 3.13
N GLU A 231 -6.00 11.48 3.97
CA GLU A 231 -4.81 11.72 4.77
C GLU A 231 -4.83 10.87 6.04
N ILE A 232 -3.78 10.07 6.25
CA ILE A 232 -3.62 9.31 7.48
C ILE A 232 -3.00 10.21 8.57
N PRO A 233 -3.58 10.24 9.80
CA PRO A 233 -3.05 11.04 10.90
C PRO A 233 -1.61 10.64 11.29
N LYS A 234 -0.83 11.58 11.80
CA LYS A 234 0.58 11.35 12.19
C LYS A 234 0.73 10.19 13.18
N GLU A 235 -0.14 10.08 14.17
CA GLU A 235 -0.13 9.01 15.15
C GLU A 235 -0.37 7.61 14.57
N GLN A 236 -0.92 7.54 13.36
CA GLN A 236 -1.17 6.29 12.62
C GLN A 236 -0.14 6.01 11.53
N GLN A 237 0.84 6.88 11.31
CA GLN A 237 1.82 6.73 10.22
C GLN A 237 2.60 5.41 10.26
N LYS A 238 2.75 4.78 11.44
CA LYS A 238 3.33 3.44 11.55
C LYS A 238 2.58 2.38 10.73
N GLU A 239 1.28 2.58 10.50
CA GLU A 239 0.44 1.64 9.75
C GLU A 239 0.79 1.57 8.26
N ILE A 240 1.41 2.64 7.72
CA ILE A 240 1.78 2.72 6.30
C ILE A 240 3.27 2.44 6.05
N MET A 241 4.01 2.13 7.08
CA MET A 241 5.44 1.87 6.95
C MET A 241 5.71 0.55 6.24
N GLY A 242 6.39 0.64 5.09
CA GLY A 242 6.82 -0.52 4.32
C GLY A 242 8.18 -1.04 4.79
N VAL A 243 8.32 -2.36 4.85
CA VAL A 243 9.57 -3.04 5.19
C VAL A 243 10.31 -3.43 3.91
N ASN A 244 11.48 -2.89 3.69
CA ASN A 244 12.33 -3.18 2.53
C ASN A 244 13.73 -3.68 2.91
N THR A 245 14.17 -3.45 4.15
CA THR A 245 15.47 -3.87 4.66
C THR A 245 15.34 -4.53 6.04
N PRO A 246 16.36 -5.32 6.47
CA PRO A 246 16.36 -5.90 7.81
C PRO A 246 16.33 -4.85 8.94
N GLU A 247 16.91 -3.67 8.69
CA GLU A 247 16.93 -2.55 9.64
C GLU A 247 15.52 -2.02 9.84
N GLN A 248 14.76 -1.77 8.74
CA GLN A 248 13.36 -1.33 8.79
C GLN A 248 12.47 -2.38 9.48
N LEU A 249 12.74 -3.68 9.27
CA LEU A 249 12.01 -4.75 9.95
C LEU A 249 12.16 -4.64 11.48
N LYS A 250 13.42 -4.56 11.96
CA LYS A 250 13.72 -4.42 13.40
C LYS A 250 13.14 -3.16 14.00
N GLU A 251 13.16 -2.08 13.24
CA GLU A 251 12.59 -0.80 13.65
C GLU A 251 11.08 -0.91 13.85
N LEU A 252 10.38 -1.49 12.88
CA LEU A 252 8.93 -1.66 12.94
C LEU A 252 8.50 -2.62 14.06
N GLU A 253 9.29 -3.68 14.29
CA GLU A 253 9.08 -4.62 15.39
C GLU A 253 9.15 -3.94 16.76
N LYS A 254 10.15 -3.06 16.96
CA LYS A 254 10.27 -2.26 18.19
C LYS A 254 9.10 -1.31 18.39
N MET A 255 8.66 -0.62 17.32
CA MET A 255 7.51 0.29 17.38
C MET A 255 6.22 -0.44 17.75
N GLU A 256 6.01 -1.65 17.23
CA GLU A 256 4.84 -2.45 17.60
C GLU A 256 4.87 -2.87 19.07
N GLN A 257 6.05 -3.31 19.58
CA GLN A 257 6.21 -3.74 20.99
C GLN A 257 6.01 -2.60 21.97
N LEU A 258 6.53 -1.41 21.66
CA LEU A 258 6.50 -0.25 22.56
C LEU A 258 5.16 0.53 22.49
N GLY A 259 4.29 0.24 21.52
CA GLY A 259 3.09 1.04 21.28
C GLY A 259 3.38 2.50 20.90
N THR A 260 4.62 2.81 20.51
CA THR A 260 5.08 4.17 20.22
C THR A 260 4.60 4.67 18.86
N THR A 261 4.42 6.00 18.75
CA THR A 261 4.18 6.67 17.47
C THR A 261 5.48 6.85 16.71
N PHE A 262 5.40 7.03 15.38
CA PHE A 262 6.55 7.24 14.50
C PHE A 262 7.43 8.40 14.96
N ASP A 263 6.85 9.54 15.28
CA ASP A 263 7.59 10.74 15.72
C ASP A 263 8.35 10.50 17.03
N SER A 264 7.71 9.88 18.05
CA SER A 264 8.37 9.59 19.33
C SER A 264 9.57 8.64 19.17
N PHE A 265 9.55 7.77 18.17
CA PHE A 265 10.65 6.86 17.90
C PHE A 265 11.82 7.55 17.19
N MET A 266 11.55 8.46 16.26
CA MET A 266 12.59 9.24 15.55
C MET A 266 13.31 10.20 16.52
N TYR A 267 12.59 10.82 17.46
CA TYR A 267 13.20 11.66 18.51
C TYR A 267 14.11 10.87 19.48
N GLN A 268 13.88 9.58 19.68
CA GLN A 268 14.77 8.74 20.50
C GLN A 268 16.07 8.35 19.79
N LYS A 269 16.11 8.40 18.45
CA LYS A 269 17.31 8.08 17.65
C LYS A 269 18.29 9.24 17.50
N ASP A 270 17.88 10.47 17.76
CA ASP A 270 18.71 11.67 17.61
C ASP A 270 18.77 12.48 18.93
N PRO A 271 19.50 11.98 19.95
CA PRO A 271 19.65 12.69 21.22
C PRO A 271 20.46 14.00 21.11
N ASP A 272 21.10 14.30 19.96
CA ASP A 272 21.97 15.46 19.77
C ASP A 272 21.24 16.75 19.33
N HIS A 273 19.91 16.74 19.11
CA HIS A 273 19.18 17.97 18.77
C HIS A 273 18.68 18.78 19.99
N SER A 274 19.04 18.40 21.22
CA SER A 274 18.61 19.09 22.44
C SER A 274 19.64 20.00 23.10
N THR A 275 20.60 20.57 22.36
CA THR A 275 21.43 21.68 22.90
C THR A 275 21.94 22.55 21.77
N ASN A 276 21.28 23.70 21.53
CA ASN A 276 21.92 25.00 21.32
C ASN A 276 20.88 26.05 20.90
N HIS A 277 20.17 26.57 21.86
CA HIS A 277 19.73 27.97 21.89
C HIS A 277 19.83 28.47 23.34
N ALA A 278 21.04 28.93 23.69
CA ALA A 278 21.18 29.88 24.78
C ALA A 278 21.12 31.30 24.18
N PRO A 279 20.43 32.23 24.81
CA PRO A 279 20.27 33.60 24.31
C PRO A 279 21.54 34.42 24.59
N ILE A 280 21.94 35.21 23.62
CA ILE A 280 22.64 36.48 23.81
C ILE A 280 21.84 37.57 23.15
#